data_1a6aa5e1d6981feaf445a5f7b865b6ae
#
_entry.id   1a6aa5e1d6981feaf445a5f7b865b6ae
#
_cell.length_a   1.000
_cell.length_b   1.000
_cell.length_c   1.000
_cell.angle_alpha   90.00
_cell.angle_beta   90.00
_cell.angle_gamma   90.00
#
_symmetry.space_group_name_H-M   'P 1'
#
loop_
_entity.id
_entity.type
_entity.pdbx_description
1 polymer ?
#
loop_
_entity_poly.entity_id
_entity_poly.type
_entity_poly.pdbx_seq_one_letter_code
_entity_poly.pdbx_strand_id
1 'polypeptide(L)'
;EVSSVGYKTVRRNVTLKKGRTLEEDFEIEEDAVALDGVVVSANRNETTRRLAPTLVNVVDLKIFENTNSTTLAQGLSFQPGVRVESNCQNCGFQQVRINGLDGPYTQILLDSRPIFSALSGVYGIEQIPASMIERVEVMRGGGSALFGSSAIAGTINIITKEPMRNSGMLSHTITGIGDGD
;
A
#
# COMPACT_ATOMS: atom_id res chain seq x y z
N GLU A 1 -10.04 16.30 19.91
CA GLU A 1 -8.95 15.56 19.30
C GLU A 1 -8.29 16.43 18.25
N VAL A 2 -6.96 16.55 18.31
CA VAL A 2 -6.14 17.25 17.33
C VAL A 2 -5.14 16.26 16.78
N SER A 3 -5.06 16.13 15.45
CA SER A 3 -4.11 15.24 14.76
C SER A 3 -3.54 15.94 13.53
N SER A 4 -2.28 15.68 13.26
CA SER A 4 -1.59 16.13 12.04
C SER A 4 -0.62 15.05 11.58
N VAL A 5 -0.33 15.01 10.29
CA VAL A 5 0.61 14.02 9.74
C VAL A 5 2.01 14.26 10.30
N GLY A 6 2.64 13.22 10.85
CA GLY A 6 3.95 13.30 11.47
C GLY A 6 3.97 13.78 12.93
N TYR A 7 2.80 13.93 13.55
CA TYR A 7 2.66 14.34 14.94
C TYR A 7 1.79 13.37 15.74
N LYS A 8 2.06 13.24 17.04
CA LYS A 8 1.24 12.42 17.94
C LYS A 8 -0.15 13.04 18.11
N THR A 9 -1.17 12.19 18.00
CA THR A 9 -2.55 12.62 18.24
C THR A 9 -2.75 12.99 19.71
N VAL A 10 -3.21 14.20 19.97
CA VAL A 10 -3.53 14.69 21.32
C VAL A 10 -5.04 14.70 21.51
N ARG A 11 -5.52 14.13 22.61
CA ARG A 11 -6.94 14.13 23.00
C ARG A 11 -7.08 14.84 24.34
N ARG A 12 -7.97 15.83 24.39
CA ARG A 12 -8.35 16.52 25.63
C ARG A 12 -9.87 16.53 25.77
N ASN A 13 -10.34 16.28 26.98
CA ASN A 13 -11.75 16.42 27.30
C ASN A 13 -12.01 17.88 27.68
N VAL A 14 -12.92 18.54 26.94
CA VAL A 14 -13.31 19.93 27.19
C VAL A 14 -14.80 19.99 27.47
N THR A 15 -15.20 20.84 28.41
CA THR A 15 -16.61 21.08 28.75
C THR A 15 -17.01 22.44 28.26
N LEU A 16 -17.89 22.49 27.25
CA LEU A 16 -18.44 23.72 26.72
C LEU A 16 -19.67 24.16 27.52
N LYS A 17 -19.65 25.36 28.02
CA LYS A 17 -20.83 26.00 28.65
C LYS A 17 -21.58 26.82 27.62
N LYS A 18 -22.91 26.80 27.69
CA LYS A 18 -23.79 27.55 26.76
C LYS A 18 -23.41 29.03 26.71
N GLY A 19 -23.13 29.54 25.50
CA GLY A 19 -22.81 30.95 25.26
C GLY A 19 -21.36 31.36 25.57
N ARG A 20 -20.43 30.42 25.77
CA ARG A 20 -19.01 30.71 25.94
C ARG A 20 -18.19 30.07 24.81
N THR A 21 -17.21 30.81 24.32
CA THR A 21 -16.16 30.32 23.44
C THR A 21 -14.99 29.82 24.30
N LEU A 22 -14.45 28.66 24.00
CA LEU A 22 -13.24 28.13 24.61
C LEU A 22 -12.14 28.15 23.56
N GLU A 23 -11.05 28.83 23.83
CA GLU A 23 -9.82 28.77 23.06
C GLU A 23 -8.87 27.84 23.81
N GLU A 24 -8.34 26.84 23.13
CA GLU A 24 -7.43 25.86 23.69
C GLU A 24 -6.26 25.65 22.74
N ASP A 25 -5.07 25.93 23.23
CA ASP A 25 -3.83 25.70 22.48
C ASP A 25 -3.32 24.29 22.71
N PHE A 26 -2.88 23.65 21.63
CA PHE A 26 -2.32 22.30 21.66
C PHE A 26 -0.87 22.34 21.19
N GLU A 27 0.02 21.92 22.05
CA GLU A 27 1.36 21.55 21.68
C GLU A 27 1.33 20.10 21.19
N ILE A 28 1.71 19.85 19.94
CA ILE A 28 1.78 18.53 19.34
C ILE A 28 3.26 18.16 19.17
N GLU A 29 3.63 16.98 19.67
CA GLU A 29 4.97 16.42 19.53
C GLU A 29 5.12 15.71 18.20
N GLU A 30 6.29 15.81 17.56
CA GLU A 30 6.62 15.03 16.38
C GLU A 30 6.57 13.53 16.69
N ASP A 31 5.89 12.78 15.85
CA ASP A 31 5.85 11.32 15.89
C ASP A 31 6.82 10.74 14.86
N ALA A 32 8.08 10.66 15.25
CA ALA A 32 9.11 10.07 14.38
C ALA A 32 8.84 8.59 14.06
N VAL A 33 8.05 7.90 14.88
CA VAL A 33 7.67 6.50 14.66
C VAL A 33 6.61 6.38 13.56
N ALA A 34 5.69 7.34 13.49
CA ALA A 34 4.69 7.37 12.41
C ALA A 34 5.31 7.63 11.03
N LEU A 35 6.46 8.33 10.98
CA LEU A 35 7.21 8.54 9.73
C LEU A 35 8.03 7.30 9.32
N ASP A 36 8.44 6.47 10.27
CA ASP A 36 9.30 5.31 10.00
C ASP A 36 8.52 4.06 9.52
N GLY A 37 7.22 3.98 9.78
CA GLY A 37 6.38 2.86 9.38
C GLY A 37 6.93 1.49 9.80
N VAL A 38 6.07 0.52 9.99
CA VAL A 38 6.44 -0.88 10.24
C VAL A 38 6.36 -1.64 8.93
N VAL A 39 7.36 -2.43 8.61
CA VAL A 39 7.42 -3.30 7.43
C VAL A 39 7.67 -4.75 7.84
N VAL A 40 7.09 -5.68 7.12
CA VAL A 40 7.27 -7.13 7.36
C VAL A 40 8.03 -7.84 6.25
N SER A 41 8.12 -7.25 5.07
CA SER A 41 8.72 -7.90 3.89
C SER A 41 10.22 -8.12 4.01
N ALA A 42 10.92 -7.31 4.82
CA ALA A 42 12.37 -7.34 4.89
C ALA A 42 12.93 -8.60 5.57
N ASN A 43 12.20 -9.17 6.55
CA ASN A 43 12.67 -10.32 7.35
C ASN A 43 11.54 -11.24 7.83
N ARG A 44 10.33 -11.11 7.27
CA ARG A 44 9.09 -11.81 7.67
C ARG A 44 8.61 -11.51 9.09
N ASN A 45 9.19 -10.54 9.76
CA ASN A 45 8.77 -10.07 11.07
C ASN A 45 8.52 -8.57 11.00
N GLU A 46 7.65 -8.07 11.86
CA GLU A 46 7.44 -6.64 12.00
C GLU A 46 8.74 -5.95 12.42
N THR A 47 9.18 -5.04 11.60
CA THR A 47 10.43 -4.29 11.81
C THR A 47 10.20 -2.85 11.40
N THR A 48 10.77 -1.91 12.14
CA THR A 48 10.77 -0.51 11.73
C THR A 48 11.49 -0.39 10.38
N ARG A 49 10.90 0.28 9.41
CA ARG A 49 11.44 0.45 8.05
C ARG A 49 12.91 0.88 8.03
N ARG A 50 13.30 1.74 8.97
CA ARG A 50 14.67 2.23 9.12
C ARG A 50 15.68 1.15 9.53
N LEU A 51 15.23 0.13 10.27
CA LEU A 51 16.05 -1.00 10.74
C LEU A 51 15.96 -2.22 9.83
N ALA A 52 15.17 -2.12 8.76
CA ALA A 52 15.01 -3.20 7.80
C ALA A 52 16.36 -3.48 7.08
N PRO A 53 16.78 -4.75 6.96
CA PRO A 53 18.04 -5.10 6.32
C PRO A 53 18.06 -4.82 4.82
N THR A 54 16.89 -4.64 4.22
CA THR A 54 16.71 -4.30 2.81
C THR A 54 15.81 -3.09 2.64
N LEU A 55 16.01 -2.35 1.57
CA LEU A 55 15.19 -1.18 1.27
C LEU A 55 13.76 -1.60 0.91
N VAL A 56 12.82 -1.26 1.77
CA VAL A 56 11.39 -1.47 1.55
C VAL A 56 10.71 -0.12 1.33
N ASN A 57 10.05 0.03 0.19
CA ASN A 57 9.16 1.15 -0.08
C ASN A 57 7.73 0.77 0.28
N VAL A 58 7.08 1.64 1.03
CA VAL A 58 5.68 1.46 1.42
C VAL A 58 4.81 2.35 0.53
N VAL A 59 3.85 1.74 -0.14
CA VAL A 59 2.78 2.42 -0.87
C VAL A 59 1.58 2.46 0.06
N ASP A 60 1.32 3.64 0.58
CA ASP A 60 0.22 3.89 1.51
C ASP A 60 -1.13 3.93 0.77
N LEU A 61 -2.20 3.61 1.48
CA LEU A 61 -3.59 3.69 0.97
C LEU A 61 -3.92 5.09 0.40
N LYS A 62 -3.36 6.14 0.97
CA LYS A 62 -3.53 7.52 0.48
C LYS A 62 -3.14 7.71 -0.99
N ILE A 63 -2.18 6.93 -1.50
CA ILE A 63 -1.79 6.98 -2.91
C ILE A 63 -2.95 6.47 -3.76
N PHE A 64 -3.59 5.36 -3.35
CA PHE A 64 -4.74 4.80 -4.06
C PHE A 64 -5.94 5.75 -4.05
N GLU A 65 -6.18 6.41 -2.93
CA GLU A 65 -7.26 7.40 -2.79
C GLU A 65 -7.01 8.64 -3.64
N ASN A 66 -5.80 9.20 -3.58
CA ASN A 66 -5.43 10.42 -4.31
C ASN A 66 -5.38 10.22 -5.83
N THR A 67 -5.08 8.99 -6.27
CA THR A 67 -5.01 8.64 -7.70
C THR A 67 -6.30 8.01 -8.21
N ASN A 68 -7.34 7.89 -7.38
CA ASN A 68 -8.57 7.15 -7.69
C ASN A 68 -8.31 5.73 -8.21
N SER A 69 -7.26 5.09 -7.73
CA SER A 69 -6.90 3.73 -8.12
C SER A 69 -7.84 2.73 -7.49
N THR A 70 -8.56 1.98 -8.30
CA THR A 70 -9.52 0.96 -7.85
C THR A 70 -8.89 -0.41 -7.67
N THR A 71 -7.75 -0.65 -8.32
CA THR A 71 -7.02 -1.93 -8.29
C THR A 71 -5.59 -1.73 -7.83
N LEU A 72 -4.97 -2.83 -7.34
CA LEU A 72 -3.57 -2.85 -6.96
C LEU A 72 -2.65 -2.42 -8.12
N ALA A 73 -2.93 -2.90 -9.33
CA ALA A 73 -2.14 -2.61 -10.51
C ALA A 73 -2.05 -1.10 -10.81
N GLN A 74 -3.18 -0.40 -10.70
CA GLN A 74 -3.22 1.05 -10.89
C GLN A 74 -2.37 1.78 -9.85
N GLY A 75 -2.50 1.43 -8.57
CA GLY A 75 -1.73 2.07 -7.49
C GLY A 75 -0.22 1.82 -7.62
N LEU A 76 0.19 0.61 -8.04
CA LEU A 76 1.59 0.27 -8.26
C LEU A 76 2.24 1.06 -9.40
N SER A 77 1.47 1.52 -10.39
CA SER A 77 1.99 2.31 -11.51
C SER A 77 2.57 3.65 -11.09
N PHE A 78 2.21 4.15 -9.91
CA PHE A 78 2.74 5.38 -9.33
C PHE A 78 3.99 5.16 -8.46
N GLN A 79 4.41 3.89 -8.30
CA GLN A 79 5.58 3.58 -7.49
C GLN A 79 6.87 3.65 -8.34
N PRO A 80 7.83 4.52 -8.00
CA PRO A 80 9.10 4.60 -8.73
C PRO A 80 9.82 3.25 -8.79
N GLY A 81 10.31 2.87 -9.98
CA GLY A 81 11.01 1.61 -10.23
C GLY A 81 10.12 0.38 -10.33
N VAL A 82 8.81 0.56 -10.26
CA VAL A 82 7.80 -0.47 -10.56
C VAL A 82 7.07 -0.06 -11.83
N ARG A 83 6.88 -1.00 -12.73
CA ARG A 83 6.13 -0.80 -13.97
C ARG A 83 5.10 -1.91 -14.13
N VAL A 84 3.87 -1.53 -14.33
CA VAL A 84 2.79 -2.45 -14.66
C VAL A 84 2.59 -2.39 -16.17
N GLU A 85 2.75 -3.53 -16.83
CA GLU A 85 2.60 -3.66 -18.27
C GLU A 85 1.48 -4.65 -18.60
N SER A 86 0.67 -4.31 -19.59
CA SER A 86 -0.30 -5.22 -20.16
C SER A 86 0.31 -5.85 -21.42
N ASN A 87 0.64 -7.14 -21.36
CA ASN A 87 1.32 -7.84 -22.44
C ASN A 87 0.33 -8.39 -23.51
N CYS A 88 -0.95 -8.41 -23.20
CA CYS A 88 -1.96 -8.87 -24.12
C CYS A 88 -3.20 -7.98 -24.00
N GLN A 89 -3.50 -7.20 -25.04
CA GLN A 89 -4.66 -6.31 -25.03
C GLN A 89 -6.00 -7.07 -24.97
N ASN A 90 -6.04 -8.28 -25.50
CA ASN A 90 -7.26 -9.10 -25.51
C ASN A 90 -7.43 -9.99 -24.25
N CYS A 91 -6.33 -10.24 -23.51
CA CYS A 91 -6.36 -11.16 -22.38
C CYS A 91 -6.39 -10.45 -21.03
N GLY A 92 -6.18 -9.12 -21.00
CA GLY A 92 -6.05 -8.34 -19.75
C GLY A 92 -4.85 -8.76 -18.90
N PHE A 93 -3.82 -9.32 -19.51
CA PHE A 93 -2.66 -9.85 -18.82
C PHE A 93 -1.75 -8.73 -18.33
N GLN A 94 -1.70 -8.50 -17.04
CA GLN A 94 -0.83 -7.51 -16.43
C GLN A 94 0.35 -8.16 -15.72
N GLN A 95 1.55 -7.66 -15.99
CA GLN A 95 2.78 -8.04 -15.33
C GLN A 95 3.37 -6.87 -14.58
N VAL A 96 3.93 -7.14 -13.41
CA VAL A 96 4.69 -6.14 -12.65
C VAL A 96 6.16 -6.39 -12.84
N ARG A 97 6.85 -5.38 -13.35
CA ARG A 97 8.31 -5.35 -13.50
C ARG A 97 8.92 -4.49 -12.41
N ILE A 98 9.96 -4.99 -11.77
CA ILE A 98 10.76 -4.24 -10.82
C ILE A 98 12.15 -4.01 -11.43
N ASN A 99 12.60 -2.76 -11.50
CA ASN A 99 13.89 -2.36 -12.06
C ASN A 99 14.14 -2.90 -13.49
N GLY A 100 13.09 -3.07 -14.28
CA GLY A 100 13.17 -3.56 -15.66
C GLY A 100 13.24 -5.08 -15.82
N LEU A 101 13.30 -5.85 -14.74
CA LEU A 101 13.23 -7.30 -14.80
C LEU A 101 11.81 -7.79 -15.02
N ASP A 102 11.68 -8.87 -15.77
CA ASP A 102 10.36 -9.43 -16.16
C ASP A 102 9.53 -9.91 -14.97
N GLY A 103 8.21 -9.93 -15.17
CA GLY A 103 7.23 -10.32 -14.16
C GLY A 103 7.49 -11.64 -13.42
N PRO A 104 7.95 -12.73 -14.09
CA PRO A 104 8.28 -13.99 -13.42
C PRO A 104 9.37 -13.89 -12.34
N TYR A 105 10.17 -12.81 -12.35
CA TYR A 105 11.20 -12.55 -11.33
C TYR A 105 10.72 -11.66 -10.19
N THR A 106 9.46 -11.26 -10.23
CA THR A 106 8.82 -10.48 -9.16
C THR A 106 7.88 -11.37 -8.38
N GLN A 107 8.19 -11.60 -7.10
CA GLN A 107 7.33 -12.41 -6.22
C GLN A 107 6.24 -11.55 -5.60
N ILE A 108 4.98 -11.95 -5.78
CA ILE A 108 3.83 -11.31 -5.16
C ILE A 108 3.42 -12.11 -3.93
N LEU A 109 3.23 -11.41 -2.83
CA LEU A 109 2.84 -11.96 -1.54
C LEU A 109 1.53 -11.32 -1.09
N LEU A 110 0.69 -12.09 -0.42
CA LEU A 110 -0.48 -11.64 0.32
C LEU A 110 -0.27 -11.98 1.80
N ASP A 111 -0.18 -10.98 2.65
CA ASP A 111 0.13 -11.12 4.08
C ASP A 111 1.37 -12.02 4.31
N SER A 112 2.43 -11.72 3.57
CA SER A 112 3.72 -12.44 3.59
C SER A 112 3.67 -13.89 3.08
N ARG A 113 2.55 -14.31 2.48
CA ARG A 113 2.40 -15.65 1.87
C ARG A 113 2.48 -15.54 0.35
N PRO A 114 3.36 -16.29 -0.31
CA PRO A 114 3.43 -16.29 -1.76
C PRO A 114 2.11 -16.69 -2.41
N ILE A 115 1.67 -15.90 -3.38
CA ILE A 115 0.55 -16.29 -4.23
C ILE A 115 1.09 -17.28 -5.26
N PHE A 116 0.84 -18.58 -5.04
CA PHE A 116 1.30 -19.64 -5.93
C PHE A 116 0.28 -19.87 -7.03
N SER A 117 0.58 -19.46 -8.21
CA SER A 117 0.39 -20.14 -9.50
C SER A 117 0.89 -19.25 -10.62
N ALA A 118 1.40 -19.85 -11.68
CA ALA A 118 1.74 -19.12 -12.89
C ALA A 118 0.50 -18.33 -13.42
N LEU A 119 -0.70 -18.85 -13.18
CA LEU A 119 -1.96 -18.21 -13.54
C LEU A 119 -2.36 -17.08 -12.56
N SER A 120 -2.18 -17.26 -11.25
CA SER A 120 -2.53 -16.25 -10.25
C SER A 120 -1.54 -15.08 -10.24
N GLY A 121 -0.28 -15.33 -10.57
CA GLY A 121 0.70 -14.26 -10.75
C GLY A 121 0.37 -13.35 -11.95
N VAL A 122 -0.43 -13.91 -12.87
CA VAL A 122 -0.83 -13.27 -14.11
C VAL A 122 -2.17 -12.51 -13.97
N TYR A 123 -3.16 -13.15 -13.37
CA TYR A 123 -4.52 -12.61 -13.24
C TYR A 123 -4.87 -12.09 -11.84
N GLY A 124 -4.00 -12.32 -10.86
CA GLY A 124 -4.31 -12.03 -9.45
C GLY A 124 -4.24 -10.55 -9.09
N ILE A 125 -3.40 -9.78 -9.77
CA ILE A 125 -3.12 -8.38 -9.39
C ILE A 125 -4.32 -7.47 -9.69
N GLU A 126 -5.05 -7.77 -10.75
CA GLU A 126 -6.24 -7.01 -11.14
C GLU A 126 -7.44 -7.28 -10.24
N GLN A 127 -7.46 -8.47 -9.62
CA GLN A 127 -8.59 -8.90 -8.81
C GLN A 127 -8.51 -8.44 -7.35
N ILE A 128 -7.36 -7.87 -6.94
CA ILE A 128 -7.20 -7.36 -5.59
C ILE A 128 -7.72 -5.91 -5.53
N PRO A 129 -8.88 -5.69 -4.93
CA PRO A 129 -9.46 -4.36 -4.83
C PRO A 129 -8.68 -3.50 -3.83
N ALA A 130 -8.47 -2.24 -4.18
CA ALA A 130 -7.77 -1.29 -3.32
C ALA A 130 -8.43 -1.16 -1.91
N SER A 131 -9.73 -1.41 -1.82
CA SER A 131 -10.47 -1.35 -0.55
C SER A 131 -10.04 -2.37 0.50
N MET A 132 -9.48 -3.52 0.07
CA MET A 132 -8.94 -4.55 0.96
C MET A 132 -7.52 -4.27 1.43
N ILE A 133 -6.80 -3.38 0.75
CA ILE A 133 -5.38 -3.12 0.99
C ILE A 133 -5.25 -2.14 2.15
N GLU A 134 -4.40 -2.44 3.11
CA GLU A 134 -3.93 -1.50 4.13
C GLU A 134 -2.72 -0.73 3.61
N ARG A 135 -1.71 -1.47 3.13
CA ARG A 135 -0.51 -0.93 2.51
C ARG A 135 0.11 -1.96 1.58
N VAL A 136 0.97 -1.51 0.70
CA VAL A 136 1.78 -2.40 -0.14
C VAL A 136 3.25 -2.14 0.12
N GLU A 137 3.99 -3.19 0.43
CA GLU A 137 5.42 -3.14 0.69
C GLU A 137 6.16 -3.65 -0.54
N VAL A 138 6.98 -2.79 -1.15
CA VAL A 138 7.80 -3.12 -2.31
C VAL A 138 9.26 -3.21 -1.89
N MET A 139 9.77 -4.42 -1.86
CA MET A 139 11.19 -4.71 -1.62
C MET A 139 11.88 -4.96 -2.95
N ARG A 140 12.93 -4.19 -3.23
CA ARG A 140 13.69 -4.29 -4.48
C ARG A 140 14.96 -5.10 -4.27
N GLY A 141 15.15 -6.13 -5.08
CA GLY A 141 16.31 -7.02 -4.96
C GLY A 141 16.31 -7.80 -3.66
N GLY A 142 17.24 -8.72 -3.49
CA GLY A 142 17.51 -9.41 -2.21
C GLY A 142 16.41 -10.34 -1.67
N GLY A 143 15.25 -10.43 -2.32
CA GLY A 143 14.11 -11.21 -1.86
C GLY A 143 14.26 -12.72 -1.99
N SER A 144 15.15 -13.17 -2.86
CA SER A 144 15.29 -14.60 -3.20
C SER A 144 15.68 -15.48 -2.02
N ALA A 145 16.45 -14.96 -1.07
CA ALA A 145 16.85 -15.72 0.14
C ALA A 145 15.65 -16.02 1.06
N LEU A 146 14.65 -15.12 1.09
CA LEU A 146 13.49 -15.26 1.97
C LEU A 146 12.27 -15.86 1.26
N PHE A 147 12.10 -15.55 -0.03
CA PHE A 147 10.87 -15.81 -0.78
C PHE A 147 11.07 -16.71 -2.00
N GLY A 148 12.29 -17.19 -2.24
CA GLY A 148 12.61 -18.13 -3.31
C GLY A 148 13.06 -17.48 -4.61
N SER A 149 13.32 -18.34 -5.62
CA SER A 149 13.91 -17.92 -6.90
C SER A 149 13.06 -16.94 -7.71
N SER A 150 11.76 -16.90 -7.49
CA SER A 150 10.86 -15.93 -8.15
C SER A 150 11.04 -14.49 -7.64
N ALA A 151 11.78 -14.27 -6.55
CA ALA A 151 11.99 -12.96 -5.94
C ALA A 151 13.35 -12.34 -6.30
N ILE A 152 13.88 -12.63 -7.49
CA ILE A 152 15.19 -12.09 -7.94
C ILE A 152 15.10 -10.58 -8.16
N ALA A 153 14.05 -10.09 -8.81
CA ALA A 153 13.80 -8.67 -9.02
C ALA A 153 13.38 -7.97 -7.73
N GLY A 154 12.64 -8.67 -6.90
CA GLY A 154 12.11 -8.20 -5.64
C GLY A 154 10.80 -8.86 -5.26
N THR A 155 10.19 -8.33 -4.22
CA THR A 155 8.87 -8.78 -3.73
C THR A 155 7.90 -7.62 -3.61
N ILE A 156 6.64 -7.91 -3.86
CA ILE A 156 5.51 -7.01 -3.62
C ILE A 156 4.63 -7.72 -2.59
N ASN A 157 4.63 -7.22 -1.36
CA ASN A 157 3.82 -7.78 -0.29
C ASN A 157 2.60 -6.89 -0.04
N ILE A 158 1.44 -7.46 -0.22
CA ILE A 158 0.16 -6.81 -0.03
C ILE A 158 -0.29 -7.12 1.39
N ILE A 159 -0.37 -6.10 2.22
CA ILE A 159 -0.87 -6.23 3.58
C ILE A 159 -2.36 -5.86 3.56
N THR A 160 -3.18 -6.79 3.99
CA THR A 160 -4.62 -6.61 4.03
C THR A 160 -5.08 -5.93 5.32
N LYS A 161 -6.18 -5.18 5.23
CA LYS A 161 -6.81 -4.56 6.39
C LYS A 161 -7.32 -5.62 7.36
N GLU A 162 -6.97 -5.49 8.64
CA GLU A 162 -7.59 -6.29 9.69
C GLU A 162 -8.92 -5.68 10.14
N PRO A 163 -10.02 -6.42 10.08
CA PRO A 163 -11.31 -5.92 10.51
C PRO A 163 -11.38 -5.84 12.03
N MET A 164 -11.11 -4.67 12.61
CA MET A 164 -11.18 -4.41 14.05
C MET A 164 -12.61 -4.17 14.57
N ARG A 165 -13.54 -3.85 13.66
CA ARG A 165 -14.95 -3.52 13.97
C ARG A 165 -15.84 -3.97 12.84
N ASN A 166 -17.13 -4.23 13.15
CA ASN A 166 -18.15 -4.37 12.11
C ASN A 166 -18.34 -3.01 11.45
N SER A 167 -17.85 -2.87 10.23
CA SER A 167 -17.96 -1.66 9.41
C SER A 167 -18.33 -2.03 7.99
N GLY A 168 -19.02 -1.16 7.30
CA GLY A 168 -19.33 -1.29 5.88
C GLY A 168 -19.01 0.00 5.18
N MET A 169 -18.56 -0.10 3.93
CA MET A 169 -18.32 1.03 3.05
C MET A 169 -19.04 0.78 1.73
N LEU A 170 -19.80 1.76 1.27
CA LEU A 170 -20.37 1.79 -0.07
C LEU A 170 -19.69 2.90 -0.84
N SER A 171 -19.03 2.57 -1.93
CA SER A 171 -18.42 3.55 -2.84
C SER A 171 -19.00 3.40 -4.24
N HIS A 172 -19.22 4.52 -4.91
CA HIS A 172 -19.65 4.57 -6.30
C HIS A 172 -18.73 5.49 -7.08
N THR A 173 -18.15 4.98 -8.14
CA THR A 173 -17.24 5.75 -9.01
C THR A 173 -17.85 5.82 -10.40
N ILE A 174 -18.01 7.04 -10.90
CA ILE A 174 -18.43 7.29 -12.30
C ILE A 174 -17.22 7.82 -13.05
N THR A 175 -16.79 7.11 -14.07
CA THR A 175 -15.75 7.55 -14.99
C THR A 175 -16.38 7.98 -16.29
N GLY A 176 -16.29 9.26 -16.60
CA GLY A 176 -16.68 9.80 -17.92
C GLY A 176 -15.49 9.73 -18.87
N ILE A 177 -15.67 9.11 -20.03
CA ILE A 177 -14.75 9.26 -21.15
C ILE A 177 -15.24 10.52 -21.89
N GLY A 178 -14.50 11.64 -21.73
CA GLY A 178 -14.77 12.82 -22.52
C GLY A 178 -14.47 12.51 -23.97
N ASP A 179 -15.40 12.85 -24.86
CA ASP A 179 -15.12 12.86 -26.29
C ASP A 179 -14.01 13.89 -26.49
N GLY A 180 -12.81 13.40 -26.81
CA GLY A 180 -11.72 14.27 -27.20
C GLY A 180 -12.01 14.83 -28.58
N ASP A 181 -12.19 16.13 -28.67
CA ASP A 181 -12.13 16.89 -29.91
C ASP A 181 -10.71 16.89 -30.48
#